data_f4593bfda8cead0bc3a6d00150300f92
#
_entry.id   f4593bfda8cead0bc3a6d00150300f92
#
_cell.length_a   1.000
_cell.length_b   1.000
_cell.length_c   1.000
_cell.angle_alpha   90.00
_cell.angle_beta   90.00
_cell.angle_gamma   90.00
#
_symmetry.space_group_name_H-M   'P 1'
#
loop_
_entity.id
_entity.type
_entity.pdbx_description
1 polymer ?
#
loop_
_entity_poly.entity_id
_entity_poly.type
_entity_poly.pdbx_seq_one_letter_code
_entity_poly.pdbx_strand_id
1 'polypeptide(L)'
;MKYELILEQLKIMGFEPILVDDELYKFAYKDMTLLLRNDNDNERFLSISIPFFYEFTGENKMTCYETVNTVNLLVRYVKLTIHDEHVSAVFEHRLSDNEDLEELLESMIHALSTSLSVFLKKMEGEKIPYLDYNPEEDDDETDD
;
A
#
# COMPACT_ATOMS: atom_id res chain seq x y z
N MET A 1 -9.73 -20.00 -9.98
CA MET A 1 -10.41 -19.50 -11.17
C MET A 1 -10.46 -17.97 -11.22
N LYS A 2 -10.97 -17.30 -10.21
CA LYS A 2 -10.93 -15.83 -10.16
C LYS A 2 -9.50 -15.29 -10.27
N TYR A 3 -8.56 -16.06 -9.78
CA TYR A 3 -7.17 -15.68 -9.78
C TYR A 3 -6.58 -15.57 -11.17
N GLU A 4 -6.96 -16.50 -12.06
CA GLU A 4 -6.53 -16.46 -13.46
C GLU A 4 -7.05 -15.22 -14.16
N LEU A 5 -8.27 -14.79 -13.80
CA LEU A 5 -8.87 -13.58 -14.33
C LEU A 5 -8.10 -12.33 -13.86
N ILE A 6 -7.63 -12.35 -12.62
CA ILE A 6 -6.83 -11.26 -12.07
C ILE A 6 -5.49 -11.15 -12.82
N LEU A 7 -4.82 -12.28 -13.02
CA LEU A 7 -3.56 -12.29 -13.76
C LEU A 7 -3.77 -11.82 -15.21
N GLU A 8 -4.82 -12.26 -15.84
CA GLU A 8 -5.16 -11.84 -17.18
C GLU A 8 -5.44 -10.34 -17.25
N GLN A 9 -6.19 -9.81 -16.27
CA GLN A 9 -6.49 -8.39 -16.21
C GLN A 9 -5.22 -7.56 -16.02
N LEU A 10 -4.29 -8.02 -15.19
CA LEU A 10 -3.01 -7.34 -15.03
C LEU A 10 -2.25 -7.27 -16.36
N LYS A 11 -2.27 -8.34 -17.14
CA LYS A 11 -1.63 -8.35 -18.45
C LYS A 11 -2.30 -7.37 -19.41
N ILE A 12 -3.62 -7.30 -19.39
CA ILE A 12 -4.38 -6.33 -20.21
C ILE A 12 -3.98 -4.91 -19.84
N MET A 13 -3.72 -4.63 -18.56
CA MET A 13 -3.30 -3.32 -18.08
C MET A 13 -1.83 -3.02 -18.38
N GLY A 14 -1.09 -3.96 -18.97
CA GLY A 14 0.28 -3.77 -19.37
C GLY A 14 1.31 -4.29 -18.38
N PHE A 15 0.90 -4.99 -17.34
CA PHE A 15 1.82 -5.60 -16.39
C PHE A 15 2.26 -6.99 -16.81
N GLU A 16 3.39 -7.43 -16.29
CA GLU A 16 3.92 -8.77 -16.58
C GLU A 16 4.10 -9.53 -15.26
N PRO A 17 3.03 -10.13 -14.71
CA PRO A 17 3.15 -10.90 -13.49
C PRO A 17 3.99 -12.16 -13.71
N ILE A 18 4.98 -12.36 -12.83
CA ILE A 18 5.92 -13.47 -12.89
C ILE A 18 5.75 -14.31 -11.64
N LEU A 19 5.57 -15.62 -11.81
CA LEU A 19 5.47 -16.53 -10.68
C LEU A 19 6.80 -16.61 -9.93
N VAL A 20 6.77 -16.35 -8.63
CA VAL A 20 7.94 -16.45 -7.75
C VAL A 20 7.97 -17.81 -7.06
N ASP A 21 6.81 -18.23 -6.55
CA ASP A 21 6.60 -19.58 -6.00
C ASP A 21 5.13 -19.96 -6.20
N ASP A 22 4.69 -21.07 -5.62
CA ASP A 22 3.36 -21.62 -5.89
C ASP A 22 2.20 -20.67 -5.61
N GLU A 23 2.40 -19.65 -4.77
CA GLU A 23 1.33 -18.78 -4.32
C GLU A 23 1.61 -17.30 -4.54
N LEU A 24 2.74 -16.97 -5.16
CA LEU A 24 3.22 -15.59 -5.18
C LEU A 24 3.65 -15.17 -6.57
N TYR A 25 3.10 -14.06 -7.04
CA TYR A 25 3.49 -13.42 -8.29
C TYR A 25 4.07 -12.06 -8.01
N LYS A 26 5.04 -11.64 -8.80
CA LYS A 26 5.58 -10.29 -8.72
C LYS A 26 5.37 -9.57 -10.04
N PHE A 27 5.19 -8.26 -9.96
CA PHE A 27 5.14 -7.41 -11.14
C PHE A 27 5.66 -6.02 -10.79
N ALA A 28 6.14 -5.32 -11.79
CA ALA A 28 6.71 -3.99 -11.61
C ALA A 28 5.66 -2.90 -11.89
N TYR A 29 5.67 -1.86 -11.06
CA TYR A 29 4.89 -0.65 -11.28
C TYR A 29 5.79 0.53 -10.95
N LYS A 30 6.15 1.33 -11.97
CA LYS A 30 7.16 2.38 -11.83
C LYS A 30 8.45 1.77 -11.28
N ASP A 31 9.01 2.32 -10.20
CA ASP A 31 10.23 1.80 -9.59
C ASP A 31 9.97 0.81 -8.46
N MET A 32 8.73 0.34 -8.34
CA MET A 32 8.33 -0.55 -7.25
C MET A 32 8.13 -1.97 -7.74
N THR A 33 8.42 -2.92 -6.86
CA THR A 33 8.03 -4.32 -7.05
C THR A 33 6.80 -4.60 -6.20
N LEU A 34 5.74 -5.05 -6.85
CA LEU A 34 4.51 -5.42 -6.18
C LEU A 34 4.39 -6.94 -6.14
N LEU A 35 3.83 -7.44 -5.05
CA LEU A 35 3.57 -8.87 -4.88
C LEU A 35 2.08 -9.11 -4.87
N LEU A 36 1.65 -10.08 -5.65
CA LEU A 36 0.27 -10.56 -5.69
C LEU A 36 0.27 -11.95 -5.07
N ARG A 37 -0.45 -12.11 -3.98
CA ARG A 37 -0.53 -13.40 -3.29
C ARG A 37 -1.81 -14.12 -3.65
N ASN A 38 -1.67 -15.37 -4.06
CA ASN A 38 -2.77 -16.27 -4.28
C ASN A 38 -3.04 -17.04 -2.98
N ASP A 39 -4.18 -16.80 -2.36
CA ASP A 39 -4.58 -17.56 -1.19
C ASP A 39 -5.37 -18.78 -1.66
N ASN A 40 -4.68 -19.92 -1.76
CA ASN A 40 -5.29 -21.18 -2.20
C ASN A 40 -6.37 -21.67 -1.24
N ASP A 41 -6.28 -21.26 0.03
CA ASP A 41 -7.28 -21.65 1.03
C ASP A 41 -8.52 -20.77 0.96
N ASN A 42 -8.41 -19.59 0.38
CA ASN A 42 -9.54 -18.66 0.27
C ASN A 42 -9.46 -17.81 -0.98
N GLU A 43 -10.03 -18.30 -2.06
CA GLU A 43 -10.08 -17.63 -3.37
C GLU A 43 -10.82 -16.29 -3.35
N ARG A 44 -11.45 -15.93 -2.23
CA ARG A 44 -12.19 -14.69 -2.11
C ARG A 44 -11.34 -13.51 -1.69
N PHE A 45 -10.11 -13.75 -1.27
CA PHE A 45 -9.22 -12.67 -0.86
C PHE A 45 -8.16 -12.42 -1.91
N LEU A 46 -7.98 -11.15 -2.21
CA LEU A 46 -6.92 -10.66 -3.08
C LEU A 46 -5.98 -9.81 -2.22
N SER A 47 -4.70 -10.13 -2.25
CA SER A 47 -3.70 -9.37 -1.51
C SER A 47 -2.62 -8.88 -2.46
N ILE A 48 -2.38 -7.58 -2.47
CA ILE A 48 -1.27 -6.96 -3.18
C ILE A 48 -0.44 -6.19 -2.17
N SER A 49 0.87 -6.32 -2.25
CA SER A 49 1.77 -5.66 -1.30
C SER A 49 2.97 -5.03 -1.98
N ILE A 50 3.55 -4.04 -1.30
CA ILE A 50 4.88 -3.53 -1.60
C ILE A 50 5.77 -4.04 -0.47
N PRO A 51 6.60 -5.08 -0.72
CA PRO A 51 7.39 -5.67 0.35
C PRO A 51 8.62 -4.84 0.66
N PHE A 52 8.92 -4.70 1.95
CA PHE A 52 10.19 -4.18 2.47
C PHE A 52 10.71 -2.94 1.74
N PHE A 53 9.84 -1.95 1.56
CA PHE A 53 10.21 -0.76 0.78
C PHE A 53 11.06 0.24 1.57
N TYR A 54 11.18 0.06 2.88
CA TYR A 54 11.96 0.96 3.72
C TYR A 54 12.60 0.19 4.87
N GLU A 55 13.87 0.44 5.12
CA GLU A 55 14.59 -0.12 6.24
C GLU A 55 14.93 1.01 7.21
N PHE A 56 14.51 0.89 8.47
CA PHE A 56 14.85 1.90 9.46
C PHE A 56 16.08 1.48 10.25
N THR A 57 16.73 2.47 10.88
CA THR A 57 17.89 2.27 11.74
C THR A 57 17.50 2.56 13.19
N GLY A 58 18.42 2.29 14.13
CA GLY A 58 18.17 2.64 15.53
C GLY A 58 17.92 4.13 15.75
N GLU A 59 18.53 4.99 14.92
CA GLU A 59 18.41 6.43 15.05
C GLU A 59 17.03 6.96 14.65
N ASN A 60 16.41 6.38 13.63
CA ASN A 60 15.10 6.83 13.14
C ASN A 60 13.95 5.87 13.45
N LYS A 61 14.18 4.92 14.35
CA LYS A 61 13.20 3.91 14.72
C LYS A 61 11.88 4.52 15.21
N MET A 62 11.96 5.45 16.15
CA MET A 62 10.76 6.09 16.70
C MET A 62 10.03 6.90 15.64
N THR A 63 10.75 7.65 14.84
CA THR A 63 10.16 8.40 13.73
C THR A 63 9.45 7.46 12.76
N CYS A 64 10.05 6.32 12.47
CA CYS A 64 9.46 5.32 11.59
C CYS A 64 8.16 4.76 12.18
N TYR A 65 8.17 4.38 13.46
CA TYR A 65 6.98 3.85 14.12
C TYR A 65 5.85 4.88 14.13
N GLU A 66 6.15 6.11 14.45
CA GLU A 66 5.17 7.20 14.45
C GLU A 66 4.61 7.43 13.05
N THR A 67 5.47 7.39 12.04
CA THR A 67 5.07 7.58 10.65
C THR A 67 4.16 6.45 10.18
N VAL A 68 4.51 5.20 10.49
CA VAL A 68 3.66 4.05 10.18
C VAL A 68 2.28 4.21 10.82
N ASN A 69 2.24 4.56 12.08
CA ASN A 69 0.98 4.75 12.78
C ASN A 69 0.14 5.85 12.13
N THR A 70 0.78 6.96 11.79
CA THR A 70 0.10 8.10 11.18
C THR A 70 -0.46 7.76 9.81
N VAL A 71 0.33 7.10 8.96
CA VAL A 71 -0.14 6.68 7.64
C VAL A 71 -1.32 5.71 7.77
N ASN A 72 -1.23 4.74 8.69
CA ASN A 72 -2.30 3.78 8.91
C ASN A 72 -3.60 4.45 9.38
N LEU A 73 -3.51 5.56 10.10
CA LEU A 73 -4.70 6.30 10.52
C LEU A 73 -5.40 7.00 9.37
N LEU A 74 -4.66 7.36 8.34
CA LEU A 74 -5.17 8.25 7.30
C LEU A 74 -5.45 7.57 5.97
N VAL A 75 -4.66 6.57 5.61
CA VAL A 75 -4.84 5.88 4.34
C VAL A 75 -5.83 4.74 4.52
N ARG A 76 -6.86 4.72 3.69
CA ARG A 76 -7.87 3.67 3.75
C ARG A 76 -7.37 2.41 3.06
N TYR A 77 -7.75 1.26 3.59
CA TYR A 77 -7.55 -0.07 3.02
C TYR A 77 -6.11 -0.57 2.99
N VAL A 78 -5.12 0.31 3.04
CA VAL A 78 -3.72 -0.07 3.07
C VAL A 78 -3.26 -0.14 4.51
N LYS A 79 -2.50 -1.17 4.82
CA LYS A 79 -1.91 -1.36 6.13
C LYS A 79 -0.39 -1.40 5.97
N LEU A 80 0.30 -0.51 6.68
CA LEU A 80 1.75 -0.58 6.77
C LEU A 80 2.11 -1.49 7.94
N THR A 81 3.06 -2.37 7.73
CA THR A 81 3.53 -3.31 8.74
C THR A 81 5.04 -3.24 8.87
N ILE A 82 5.52 -3.54 10.07
CA ILE A 82 6.96 -3.58 10.34
C ILE A 82 7.35 -5.02 10.67
N HIS A 83 8.39 -5.50 10.00
CA HIS A 83 8.97 -6.81 10.25
C HIS A 83 10.48 -6.71 10.09
N ASP A 84 11.22 -7.07 11.14
CA ASP A 84 12.69 -7.07 11.13
C ASP A 84 13.30 -5.77 10.58
N GLU A 85 12.90 -4.64 11.12
CA GLU A 85 13.42 -3.32 10.74
C GLU A 85 13.01 -2.86 9.34
N HIS A 86 12.09 -3.58 8.70
CA HIS A 86 11.59 -3.23 7.39
C HIS A 86 10.11 -2.89 7.42
N VAL A 87 9.72 -1.93 6.58
CA VAL A 87 8.32 -1.54 6.43
C VAL A 87 7.79 -2.09 5.11
N SER A 88 6.61 -2.66 5.18
CA SER A 88 5.88 -3.15 4.00
C SER A 88 4.50 -2.54 3.98
N ALA A 89 3.88 -2.50 2.81
CA ALA A 89 2.50 -2.05 2.66
C ALA A 89 1.69 -3.18 2.04
N VAL A 90 0.48 -3.40 2.55
CA VAL A 90 -0.40 -4.44 2.03
C VAL A 90 -1.81 -3.91 1.88
N PHE A 91 -2.45 -4.29 0.78
CA PHE A 91 -3.87 -4.04 0.54
C PHE A 91 -4.54 -5.39 0.38
N GLU A 92 -5.46 -5.70 1.27
CA GLU A 92 -6.23 -6.94 1.22
C GLU A 92 -7.68 -6.60 0.92
N HIS A 93 -8.26 -7.31 -0.04
CA HIS A 93 -9.62 -7.06 -0.48
C HIS A 93 -10.39 -8.36 -0.61
N ARG A 94 -11.61 -8.35 -0.10
CA ARG A 94 -12.52 -9.47 -0.28
C ARG A 94 -13.26 -9.31 -1.60
N LEU A 95 -13.05 -10.25 -2.52
CA LEU A 95 -13.67 -10.20 -3.84
C LEU A 95 -15.17 -10.46 -3.77
N SER A 96 -15.93 -9.67 -4.51
CA SER A 96 -17.36 -9.90 -4.72
C SER A 96 -17.58 -10.59 -6.05
N ASP A 97 -18.78 -11.14 -6.27
CA ASP A 97 -19.10 -11.85 -7.50
C ASP A 97 -19.19 -10.93 -8.73
N ASN A 98 -19.48 -9.65 -8.49
CA ASN A 98 -19.65 -8.66 -9.56
C ASN A 98 -18.52 -7.61 -9.55
N GLU A 99 -17.32 -8.05 -9.23
CA GLU A 99 -16.18 -7.14 -9.13
C GLU A 99 -15.74 -6.62 -10.49
N ASP A 100 -15.54 -5.31 -10.59
CA ASP A 100 -14.85 -4.70 -11.73
C ASP A 100 -13.36 -4.80 -11.45
N LEU A 101 -12.70 -5.80 -12.06
CA LEU A 101 -11.30 -6.10 -11.77
C LEU A 101 -10.36 -4.98 -12.21
N GLU A 102 -10.65 -4.32 -13.33
CA GLU A 102 -9.81 -3.20 -13.78
C GLU A 102 -9.82 -2.07 -12.75
N GLU A 103 -11.01 -1.65 -12.35
CA GLU A 103 -11.15 -0.58 -11.35
C GLU A 103 -10.55 -0.97 -10.01
N LEU A 104 -10.79 -2.21 -9.57
CA LEU A 104 -10.24 -2.70 -8.31
C LEU A 104 -8.72 -2.69 -8.31
N LEU A 105 -8.10 -3.26 -9.35
CA LEU A 105 -6.64 -3.34 -9.42
C LEU A 105 -6.00 -1.95 -9.53
N GLU A 106 -6.59 -1.06 -10.32
CA GLU A 106 -6.13 0.33 -10.40
C GLU A 106 -6.19 1.01 -9.03
N SER A 107 -7.30 0.83 -8.32
CA SER A 107 -7.48 1.42 -6.99
C SER A 107 -6.47 0.86 -5.98
N MET A 108 -6.25 -0.44 -6.00
CA MET A 108 -5.31 -1.08 -5.08
C MET A 108 -3.88 -0.60 -5.33
N ILE A 109 -3.45 -0.59 -6.58
CA ILE A 109 -2.10 -0.16 -6.95
C ILE A 109 -1.92 1.32 -6.62
N HIS A 110 -2.91 2.16 -6.92
CA HIS A 110 -2.86 3.58 -6.61
C HIS A 110 -2.77 3.83 -5.10
N ALA A 111 -3.59 3.14 -4.32
CA ALA A 111 -3.58 3.30 -2.86
C ALA A 111 -2.24 2.89 -2.25
N LEU A 112 -1.66 1.79 -2.74
CA LEU A 112 -0.33 1.35 -2.29
C LEU A 112 0.74 2.37 -2.65
N SER A 113 0.73 2.86 -3.88
CA SER A 113 1.68 3.86 -4.34
C SER A 113 1.57 5.16 -3.54
N THR A 114 0.35 5.60 -3.25
CA THR A 114 0.10 6.78 -2.44
C THR A 114 0.62 6.59 -1.02
N SER A 115 0.37 5.43 -0.43
CA SER A 115 0.85 5.13 0.93
C SER A 115 2.37 5.18 1.02
N LEU A 116 3.05 4.63 0.02
CA LEU A 116 4.51 4.67 -0.05
C LEU A 116 5.00 6.12 -0.15
N SER A 117 4.41 6.91 -1.04
CA SER A 117 4.78 8.30 -1.23
C SER A 117 4.57 9.13 0.04
N VAL A 118 3.42 8.98 0.68
CA VAL A 118 3.10 9.69 1.93
C VAL A 118 4.09 9.31 3.02
N PHE A 119 4.37 8.01 3.16
CA PHE A 119 5.32 7.53 4.15
C PHE A 119 6.70 8.15 3.95
N LEU A 120 7.23 8.11 2.72
CA LEU A 120 8.57 8.62 2.44
C LEU A 120 8.67 10.13 2.67
N LYS A 121 7.65 10.88 2.25
CA LYS A 121 7.63 12.32 2.49
C LYS A 121 7.61 12.66 3.97
N LYS A 122 6.81 11.92 4.74
CA LYS A 122 6.74 12.14 6.18
C LYS A 122 8.07 11.80 6.86
N MET A 123 8.72 10.72 6.44
CA MET A 123 10.05 10.35 6.98
C MET A 123 11.09 11.42 6.67
N GLU A 124 10.97 12.12 5.55
CA GLU A 124 11.87 13.21 5.17
C GLU A 124 11.55 14.51 5.89
N GLY A 125 10.53 14.53 6.74
CA GLY A 125 10.13 15.70 7.50
C GLY A 125 9.21 16.65 6.75
N GLU A 126 8.71 16.28 5.59
CA GLU A 126 7.77 17.12 4.87
C GLU A 126 6.42 17.14 5.59
N LYS A 127 5.81 18.32 5.62
CA LYS A 127 4.47 18.44 6.17
C LYS A 127 3.44 18.00 5.15
N ILE A 128 2.52 17.19 5.61
CA ILE A 128 1.41 16.72 4.79
C ILE A 128 0.15 17.29 5.42
N PRO A 129 -0.60 18.15 4.71
CA PRO A 129 -1.68 18.94 5.34
C PRO A 129 -2.67 18.11 6.16
N TYR A 130 -3.03 16.92 5.72
CA TYR A 130 -3.97 16.08 6.46
C TYR A 130 -3.37 15.39 7.68
N LEU A 131 -2.03 15.18 7.66
CA LEU A 131 -1.32 14.48 8.72
C LEU A 131 -0.84 15.43 9.81
N ASP A 132 -0.56 16.67 9.44
CA ASP A 132 0.04 17.67 10.32
C ASP A 132 -0.96 18.72 10.76
N TYR A 133 -2.26 18.36 10.72
CA TYR A 133 -3.33 19.27 11.16
C TYR A 133 -3.16 19.63 12.63
N ASN A 134 -3.21 20.93 12.92
CA ASN A 134 -3.16 21.46 14.28
C ASN A 134 -4.36 22.39 14.50
N PRO A 135 -5.32 21.98 15.34
CA PRO A 135 -6.51 22.81 15.60
C PRO A 135 -6.20 24.21 16.13
N GLU A 136 -5.11 24.36 16.89
CA GLU A 136 -4.73 25.66 17.44
C GLU A 136 -4.25 26.63 16.35
N GLU A 137 -3.57 26.13 15.31
CA GLU A 137 -3.13 26.94 14.18
C GLU A 137 -4.31 27.35 13.31
N ASP A 138 -5.29 26.46 13.15
CA ASP A 138 -6.50 26.71 12.37
C ASP A 138 -7.39 27.76 13.03
N ASP A 139 -7.48 27.77 14.36
CA ASP A 139 -8.27 28.77 15.09
C ASP A 139 -7.73 30.16 14.86
N ASP A 140 -6.41 30.32 14.71
CA ASP A 140 -5.80 31.60 14.42
C ASP A 140 -6.14 32.13 13.02
N GLU A 141 -6.39 31.24 12.07
CA GLU A 141 -6.75 31.59 10.71
C GLU A 141 -8.23 31.94 10.55
N THR A 142 -9.09 31.43 11.42
CA THR A 142 -10.52 31.63 11.31
C THR A 142 -11.00 32.95 11.92
N ASP A 143 -10.16 33.65 12.64
CA ASP A 143 -10.50 34.93 13.26
C ASP A 143 -10.44 36.10 12.27
N ASP A 144 -10.07 35.86 11.06
CA ASP A 144 -10.08 36.83 9.99
C ASP A 144 -11.46 36.91 9.32
#